data_dd5162306a9d7ea83827da1f196e3eff
#
_entry.id   dd5162306a9d7ea83827da1f196e3eff
#
_cell.length_a   1.000
_cell.length_b   1.000
_cell.length_c   1.000
_cell.angle_alpha   90.00
_cell.angle_beta   90.00
_cell.angle_gamma   90.00
#
_symmetry.space_group_name_H-M   'P 1'
#
loop_
_entity.id
_entity.type
_entity.pdbx_description
1 polymer ?
#
loop_
_entity_poly.entity_id
_entity_poly.type
_entity_poly.pdbx_seq_one_letter_code
_entity_poly.pdbx_strand_id
1 'polypeptide(L)'
;MLADRIRQQLYDAFEIDDLKIVDESHKHAGHAQSTGGHFKLFIISNYFEGKSLIDRHKAVYSAMGGMMKNEIHALSIKAATPSEIDPTS
;
A
#
# COMPACT_ATOMS: atom_id res chain seq x y z
N MET A 1 -4.82 15.06 -2.57
CA MET A 1 -5.07 13.84 -3.36
C MET A 1 -5.00 12.63 -2.46
N LEU A 2 -5.81 11.63 -2.75
CA LEU A 2 -5.85 10.43 -1.91
C LEU A 2 -4.53 9.67 -1.91
N ALA A 3 -3.89 9.55 -3.07
CA ALA A 3 -2.59 8.89 -3.16
C ALA A 3 -1.55 9.57 -2.27
N ASP A 4 -1.58 10.88 -2.19
CA ASP A 4 -0.63 11.62 -1.35
C ASP A 4 -0.88 11.34 0.12
N ARG A 5 -2.14 11.20 0.50
CA ARG A 5 -2.49 10.88 1.89
C ARG A 5 -2.05 9.46 2.25
N ILE A 6 -2.20 8.52 1.32
CA ILE A 6 -1.72 7.16 1.51
C ILE A 6 -0.21 7.18 1.74
N ARG A 7 0.52 7.91 0.89
CA ARG A 7 1.96 8.04 1.01
C ARG A 7 2.36 8.59 2.36
N GLN A 8 1.70 9.65 2.79
CA GLN A 8 2.00 10.29 4.07
C GLN A 8 1.77 9.34 5.23
N GLN A 9 0.64 8.62 5.21
CA GLN A 9 0.32 7.67 6.26
C GLN A 9 1.37 6.58 6.37
N LEU A 10 1.84 6.07 5.23
CA LEU A 10 2.84 5.01 5.22
C LEU A 10 4.19 5.50 5.72
N TYR A 11 4.64 6.65 5.25
CA TYR A 11 5.92 7.18 5.71
C TYR A 11 5.89 7.58 7.17
N ASP A 12 4.74 7.95 7.69
CA ASP A 12 4.60 8.26 9.12
C ASP A 12 4.64 7.01 9.98
N ALA A 13 4.21 5.87 9.43
CA ALA A 13 4.07 4.64 10.20
C ALA A 13 5.40 3.90 10.36
N PHE A 14 6.23 3.87 9.34
CA PHE A 14 7.52 3.17 9.39
C PHE A 14 8.42 3.65 8.28
N GLU A 15 9.71 3.32 8.40
CA GLU A 15 10.69 3.70 7.39
C GLU A 15 10.46 2.89 6.12
N ILE A 16 10.52 3.57 4.99
CA ILE A 16 10.29 2.95 3.69
C ILE A 16 11.47 3.25 2.79
N ASP A 17 12.03 2.23 2.18
CA ASP A 17 13.13 2.38 1.23
C ASP A 17 12.64 2.78 -0.14
N ASP A 18 11.50 2.24 -0.54
CA ASP A 18 10.89 2.60 -1.81
C ASP A 18 9.39 2.37 -1.75
N LEU A 19 8.64 3.26 -2.36
CA LEU A 19 7.19 3.17 -2.37
C LEU A 19 6.65 3.60 -3.72
N LYS A 20 5.85 2.72 -4.30
CA LYS A 20 5.14 3.02 -5.53
C LYS A 20 3.65 2.83 -5.28
N ILE A 21 2.88 3.85 -5.63
CA ILE A 21 1.43 3.81 -5.50
C ILE A 21 0.84 3.94 -6.89
N VAL A 22 0.02 2.97 -7.28
CA VAL A 22 -0.67 3.00 -8.56
C VAL A 22 -2.15 3.19 -8.28
N ASP A 23 -2.71 4.28 -8.79
CA ASP A 23 -4.13 4.56 -8.65
C ASP A 23 -4.85 3.91 -9.82
N GLU A 24 -5.65 2.91 -9.52
CA GLU A 24 -6.41 2.18 -10.54
C GLU A 24 -7.89 2.52 -10.52
N SER A 25 -8.27 3.56 -9.80
CA SER A 25 -9.68 3.94 -9.68
C SER A 25 -10.33 4.17 -11.03
N HIS A 26 -9.61 4.77 -11.96
CA HIS A 26 -10.13 5.09 -13.28
C HIS A 26 -10.44 3.85 -14.14
N LYS A 27 -9.89 2.70 -13.80
CA LYS A 27 -10.19 1.46 -14.51
C LYS A 27 -11.63 1.02 -14.32
N HIS A 28 -12.31 1.59 -13.34
CA HIS A 28 -13.68 1.26 -13.00
C HIS A 28 -14.64 2.39 -13.36
N ALA A 29 -14.18 3.34 -14.16
CA ALA A 29 -14.97 4.53 -14.46
C ALA A 29 -16.30 4.26 -15.15
N GLY A 30 -16.43 3.15 -15.85
CA GLY A 30 -17.68 2.79 -16.50
C GLY A 30 -18.73 2.18 -15.59
N HIS A 31 -18.41 1.95 -14.34
CA HIS A 31 -19.32 1.31 -13.38
C HIS A 31 -19.96 2.34 -12.48
N ALA A 32 -21.26 2.45 -12.53
CA ALA A 32 -21.98 3.48 -11.78
C ALA A 32 -21.80 3.35 -10.27
N GLN A 33 -21.57 2.15 -9.77
CA GLN A 33 -21.39 1.92 -8.35
C GLN A 33 -19.96 2.01 -7.89
N SER A 34 -19.05 2.35 -8.78
CA SER A 34 -17.64 2.43 -8.42
C SER A 34 -17.40 3.69 -7.60
N THR A 35 -17.30 3.53 -6.30
CA THR A 35 -17.01 4.62 -5.37
C THR A 35 -15.77 4.26 -4.57
N GLY A 36 -15.05 5.26 -4.13
CA GLY A 36 -13.81 5.05 -3.39
C GLY A 36 -12.65 4.71 -4.29
N GLY A 37 -11.47 4.62 -3.71
CA GLY A 37 -10.23 4.40 -4.44
C GLY A 37 -9.86 2.95 -4.59
N HIS A 38 -9.24 2.64 -5.71
CA HIS A 38 -8.64 1.33 -5.98
C HIS A 38 -7.15 1.56 -6.19
N PHE A 39 -6.32 0.98 -5.34
CA PHE A 39 -4.88 1.25 -5.38
C PHE A 39 -4.06 -0.02 -5.33
N LYS A 40 -2.89 0.05 -5.96
CA LYS A 40 -1.84 -0.95 -5.78
C LYS A 40 -0.67 -0.29 -5.08
N LEU A 41 -0.15 -0.95 -4.07
CA LEU A 41 1.01 -0.48 -3.32
C LEU A 41 2.16 -1.45 -3.51
N PHE A 42 3.32 -0.91 -3.83
CA PHE A 42 4.57 -1.66 -3.85
C PHE A 42 5.47 -1.02 -2.82
N ILE A 43 5.74 -1.72 -1.73
CA ILE A 43 6.47 -1.15 -0.59
C ILE A 43 7.70 -1.99 -0.33
N ILE A 44 8.85 -1.34 -0.31
CA ILE A 44 10.10 -1.99 0.03
C ILE A 44 10.60 -1.36 1.33
N SER A 45 10.78 -2.19 2.34
CA SER A 45 11.18 -1.68 3.66
C SER A 45 11.83 -2.78 4.48
N ASN A 46 12.89 -2.43 5.18
CA ASN A 46 13.50 -3.33 6.15
C ASN A 46 12.58 -3.65 7.31
N TYR A 47 11.55 -2.83 7.53
CA TYR A 47 10.56 -3.08 8.57
C TYR A 47 9.89 -4.45 8.39
N PHE A 48 9.83 -4.94 7.16
CA PHE A 48 9.19 -6.22 6.86
C PHE A 48 10.08 -7.43 7.11
N GLU A 49 11.35 -7.20 7.46
CA GLU A 49 12.28 -8.29 7.72
C GLU A 49 11.76 -9.17 8.85
N GLY A 50 11.76 -10.48 8.59
CA GLY A 50 11.28 -11.44 9.59
C GLY A 50 9.77 -11.55 9.71
N LYS A 51 9.01 -10.77 8.94
CA LYS A 51 7.55 -10.80 9.00
C LYS A 51 6.97 -11.67 7.88
N SER A 52 5.92 -12.41 8.22
CA SER A 52 5.17 -13.17 7.22
C SER A 52 4.44 -12.21 6.29
N LEU A 53 3.96 -12.72 5.15
CA LEU A 53 3.18 -11.90 4.24
C LEU A 53 1.92 -11.36 4.91
N ILE A 54 1.27 -12.17 5.73
CA ILE A 54 0.07 -11.74 6.44
C ILE A 54 0.40 -10.60 7.40
N ASP A 55 1.50 -10.73 8.14
CA ASP A 55 1.88 -9.69 9.09
C ASP A 55 2.27 -8.39 8.40
N ARG A 56 2.90 -8.49 7.23
CA ARG A 56 3.23 -7.31 6.44
C ARG A 56 1.96 -6.58 5.99
N HIS A 57 0.97 -7.34 5.52
CA HIS A 57 -0.30 -6.77 5.10
C HIS A 57 -1.02 -6.11 6.27
N LYS A 58 -1.00 -6.76 7.43
CA LYS A 58 -1.61 -6.18 8.64
C LYS A 58 -0.94 -4.86 9.01
N ALA A 59 0.37 -4.79 8.89
CA ALA A 59 1.10 -3.56 9.20
C ALA A 59 0.68 -2.42 8.27
N VAL A 60 0.52 -2.72 6.98
CA VAL A 60 0.10 -1.72 6.01
C VAL A 60 -1.33 -1.25 6.28
N TYR A 61 -2.25 -2.20 6.51
CA TYR A 61 -3.63 -1.83 6.82
C TYR A 61 -3.72 -1.00 8.10
N SER A 62 -2.94 -1.35 9.11
CA SER A 62 -2.87 -0.57 10.33
C SER A 62 -2.43 0.86 10.07
N ALA A 63 -1.44 1.01 9.19
CA ALA A 63 -0.92 2.33 8.84
C ALA A 63 -1.96 3.18 8.12
N MET A 64 -2.85 2.53 7.36
CA MET A 64 -3.91 3.26 6.64
C MET A 64 -4.99 3.78 7.58
N GLY A 65 -5.21 3.12 8.71
CA GLY A 65 -6.20 3.56 9.68
C GLY A 65 -7.59 3.64 9.09
N GLY A 66 -8.29 4.74 9.37
CA GLY A 66 -9.66 4.92 8.93
C GLY A 66 -9.85 5.03 7.42
N MET A 67 -8.78 5.25 6.67
CA MET A 67 -8.90 5.38 5.22
C MET A 67 -9.48 4.13 4.58
N MET A 68 -9.16 2.96 5.14
CA MET A 68 -9.68 1.69 4.61
C MET A 68 -11.19 1.58 4.71
N LYS A 69 -11.78 2.26 5.68
CA LYS A 69 -13.23 2.21 5.89
C LYS A 69 -13.99 3.19 5.02
N ASN A 70 -13.37 4.33 4.73
CA ASN A 70 -14.10 5.46 4.16
C ASN A 70 -13.69 5.82 2.74
N GLU A 71 -12.41 5.73 2.43
CA GLU A 71 -11.88 6.34 1.22
C GLU A 71 -11.28 5.34 0.25
N ILE A 72 -10.80 4.20 0.75
CA ILE A 72 -10.18 3.18 -0.09
C ILE A 72 -11.13 2.00 -0.20
N HIS A 73 -11.57 1.73 -1.43
CA HIS A 73 -12.48 0.62 -1.68
C HIS A 73 -11.72 -0.70 -1.81
N ALA A 74 -10.60 -0.69 -2.50
CA ALA A 74 -9.80 -1.88 -2.69
C ALA A 74 -8.31 -1.54 -2.66
N LEU A 75 -7.52 -2.40 -2.04
CA LEU A 75 -6.10 -2.19 -1.88
C LEU A 75 -5.35 -3.49 -2.14
N SER A 76 -4.44 -3.45 -3.11
CA SER A 76 -3.55 -4.56 -3.40
C SER A 76 -2.17 -4.18 -2.88
N ILE A 77 -1.53 -5.08 -2.17
CA ILE A 77 -0.26 -4.79 -1.50
C ILE A 77 0.81 -5.79 -1.89
N LYS A 78 1.95 -5.26 -2.31
CA LYS A 78 3.18 -6.04 -2.42
C LYS A 78 4.18 -5.43 -1.44
N ALA A 79 4.56 -6.20 -0.44
CA ALA A 79 5.46 -5.75 0.63
C ALA A 79 6.68 -6.64 0.67
N ALA A 80 7.85 -6.05 0.52
CA ALA A 80 9.09 -6.79 0.44
C ALA A 80 10.20 -6.07 1.17
N THR A 81 11.26 -6.82 1.50
CA THR A 81 12.49 -6.23 2.01
C THR A 81 13.41 -5.96 0.84
N PRO A 82 14.42 -5.08 1.02
CA PRO A 82 15.37 -4.84 -0.05
C PRO A 82 16.08 -6.10 -0.55
N SER A 83 16.41 -7.02 0.37
CA SER A 83 17.11 -8.24 -0.02
C SER A 83 16.25 -9.19 -0.85
N GLU A 84 14.94 -9.10 -0.69
CA GLU A 84 14.01 -9.93 -1.47
C GLU A 84 13.84 -9.41 -2.89
N ILE A 85 14.02 -8.11 -3.08
CA ILE A 85 13.82 -7.48 -4.37
C ILE A 85 15.06 -7.62 -5.26
N ASP A 86 16.24 -7.62 -4.65
CA ASP A 86 17.49 -7.70 -5.41
C ASP A 86 18.31 -8.89 -4.92
N PRO A 87 17.91 -10.10 -5.28
CA PRO A 87 18.57 -11.31 -4.80
C PRO A 87 19.96 -11.50 -5.38
N THR A 88 20.33 -10.78 -6.42
CA THR A 88 21.63 -10.93 -7.04
C THR A 88 22.70 -10.03 -6.45
N SER A 89 22.29 -9.10 -5.62
CA SER A 89 23.24 -8.17 -5.04
C SER A 89 23.90 -8.72 -3.79
#